data_5fa6114bd731917c7d50ecd2416e150a
#
_entry.id   5fa6114bd731917c7d50ecd2416e150a
#
_cell.length_a   1.000
_cell.length_b   1.000
_cell.length_c   1.000
_cell.angle_alpha   90.00
_cell.angle_beta   90.00
_cell.angle_gamma   90.00
#
_symmetry.space_group_name_H-M   'P 1'
#
loop_
_entity.id
_entity.type
_entity.pdbx_description
1 polymer ?
#
loop_
_entity_poly.entity_id
_entity_poly.type
_entity_poly.pdbx_seq_one_letter_code
_entity_poly.pdbx_strand_id
1 'polypeptide(L)'
;MNNILMRKVDVTASYVALAAERTVVTVTISCPPANAAVVYFKGDDGSDVPWIAGEWHTLVGVDLADIQVKGTVGDSITLVGGSW
;
A
#
# COMPACT_ATOMS: atom_id res chain seq x y z
N MET A 1 -19.34 12.51 -6.83
CA MET A 1 -18.08 13.21 -7.05
C MET A 1 -16.92 12.23 -6.95
N ASN A 2 -15.93 12.40 -7.77
CA ASN A 2 -14.83 11.45 -7.84
C ASN A 2 -13.53 12.11 -7.43
N ASN A 3 -12.85 11.50 -6.49
CA ASN A 3 -11.51 11.91 -6.10
C ASN A 3 -10.52 10.88 -6.64
N ILE A 4 -9.55 11.36 -7.38
CA ILE A 4 -8.46 10.52 -7.88
C ILE A 4 -7.38 10.46 -6.82
N LEU A 5 -6.96 9.23 -6.49
CA LEU A 5 -5.90 8.99 -5.53
C LEU A 5 -4.71 8.42 -6.27
N MET A 6 -3.60 9.14 -6.21
CA MET A 6 -2.31 8.67 -6.73
C MET A 6 -1.25 9.06 -5.72
N ARG A 7 -0.64 8.06 -5.08
CA ARG A 7 0.34 8.30 -4.02
C ARG A 7 1.50 7.35 -4.15
N LYS A 8 2.66 7.82 -3.74
CA LYS A 8 3.84 7.00 -3.53
C LYS A 8 4.10 6.96 -2.02
N VAL A 9 4.26 5.77 -1.48
CA VAL A 9 4.58 5.58 -0.06
C VAL A 9 5.97 4.97 0.03
N ASP A 10 6.88 5.69 0.65
CA ASP A 10 8.21 5.17 0.93
C ASP A 10 8.12 4.22 2.12
N VAL A 11 8.61 2.99 1.94
CA VAL A 11 8.57 2.00 3.01
C VAL A 11 9.75 2.19 3.96
N THR A 12 9.54 1.76 5.20
CA THR A 12 10.58 1.79 6.23
C THR A 12 10.74 0.40 6.82
N ALA A 13 11.73 0.23 7.70
CA ALA A 13 11.94 -1.04 8.39
C ALA A 13 10.84 -1.36 9.40
N SER A 14 9.99 -0.40 9.73
CA SER A 14 8.85 -0.57 10.64
C SER A 14 7.54 -0.40 9.89
N TYR A 15 6.48 -1.08 10.33
CA TYR A 15 5.16 -0.91 9.73
C TYR A 15 4.66 0.52 9.87
N VAL A 16 4.12 1.05 8.78
CA VAL A 16 3.42 2.35 8.75
C VAL A 16 2.10 2.16 8.02
N ALA A 17 1.06 2.88 8.47
CA ALA A 17 -0.23 2.86 7.79
C ALA A 17 -0.13 3.55 6.44
N LEU A 18 -0.89 3.06 5.45
CA LEU A 18 -0.93 3.67 4.11
C LEU A 18 -1.54 5.06 4.13
N ALA A 19 -2.38 5.36 5.12
CA ALA A 19 -2.93 6.69 5.34
C ALA A 19 -3.00 6.97 6.83
N ALA A 20 -2.78 8.23 7.23
CA ALA A 20 -2.85 8.64 8.63
C ALA A 20 -4.29 8.74 9.12
N GLU A 21 -5.23 8.99 8.22
CA GLU A 21 -6.65 9.17 8.52
C GLU A 21 -7.48 8.17 7.74
N ARG A 22 -8.72 7.97 8.18
CA ARG A 22 -9.67 7.12 7.47
C ARG A 22 -9.80 7.59 6.01
N THR A 23 -9.47 6.69 5.08
CA THR A 23 -9.49 6.97 3.64
C THR A 23 -10.05 5.74 2.91
N VAL A 24 -11.36 5.75 2.66
CA VAL A 24 -12.04 4.63 2.01
C VAL A 24 -11.99 4.82 0.50
N VAL A 25 -11.35 3.88 -0.18
CA VAL A 25 -11.09 3.98 -1.62
C VAL A 25 -11.17 2.60 -2.27
N THR A 26 -11.32 2.61 -3.60
CA THR A 26 -10.99 1.47 -4.45
C THR A 26 -9.63 1.77 -5.07
N VAL A 27 -8.67 0.90 -4.87
CA VAL A 27 -7.28 1.21 -5.16
C VAL A 27 -6.53 0.01 -5.70
N THR A 28 -5.62 0.25 -6.64
CA THR A 28 -4.59 -0.71 -7.03
C THR A 28 -3.32 -0.34 -6.31
N ILE A 29 -2.80 -1.26 -5.51
CA ILE A 29 -1.54 -1.10 -4.79
C ILE A 29 -0.49 -1.90 -5.54
N SER A 30 0.61 -1.25 -5.89
CA SER A 30 1.67 -1.87 -6.68
C SER A 30 3.02 -1.75 -6.00
N CYS A 31 3.82 -2.81 -6.10
CA CYS A 31 5.24 -2.77 -5.78
C CYS A 31 6.01 -2.49 -7.07
N PRO A 32 6.65 -1.32 -7.24
CA PRO A 32 7.40 -1.03 -8.45
C PRO A 32 8.48 -2.10 -8.71
N PRO A 33 8.75 -2.46 -9.98
CA PRO A 33 9.80 -3.45 -10.29
C PRO A 33 11.19 -3.03 -9.83
N ALA A 34 11.40 -1.74 -9.58
CA ALA A 34 12.67 -1.22 -9.10
C ALA A 34 12.94 -1.49 -7.62
N ASN A 35 11.95 -1.99 -6.87
CA ASN A 35 12.18 -2.37 -5.48
C ASN A 35 13.24 -3.43 -5.37
N ALA A 36 14.17 -3.26 -4.41
CA ALA A 36 15.29 -4.17 -4.21
C ALA A 36 14.88 -5.44 -3.45
N ALA A 37 13.84 -5.37 -2.64
CA ALA A 37 13.45 -6.45 -1.75
C ALA A 37 11.94 -6.60 -1.67
N VAL A 38 11.51 -7.67 -1.00
CA VAL A 38 10.09 -7.94 -0.73
C VAL A 38 9.54 -6.87 0.21
N VAL A 39 8.31 -6.43 -0.07
CA VAL A 39 7.56 -5.51 0.79
C VAL A 39 6.49 -6.33 1.51
N TYR A 40 6.34 -6.10 2.81
CA TYR A 40 5.37 -6.82 3.62
C TYR A 40 4.17 -5.93 3.92
N PHE A 41 2.98 -6.50 3.77
CA PHE A 41 1.73 -5.83 4.08
C PHE A 41 1.04 -6.54 5.23
N LYS A 42 0.29 -5.81 6.01
CA LYS A 42 -0.45 -6.31 7.16
C LYS A 42 -1.87 -5.73 7.10
N GLY A 43 -2.84 -6.60 7.31
CA GLY A 43 -4.26 -6.24 7.33
C GLY A 43 -4.92 -6.60 8.66
N ASP A 44 -6.00 -7.37 8.59
CA ASP A 44 -6.90 -7.61 9.72
C ASP A 44 -6.34 -8.55 10.79
N ASP A 45 -5.56 -9.56 10.41
CA ASP A 45 -5.11 -10.58 11.37
C ASP A 45 -3.66 -10.41 11.82
N GLY A 46 -2.98 -9.38 11.31
CA GLY A 46 -1.59 -9.11 11.68
C GLY A 46 -0.55 -10.00 11.02
N SER A 47 -0.93 -10.81 10.03
CA SER A 47 0.03 -11.62 9.27
C SER A 47 0.87 -10.75 8.37
N ASP A 48 2.17 -11.08 8.26
CA ASP A 48 3.07 -10.43 7.32
C ASP A 48 2.87 -11.06 5.93
N VAL A 49 2.27 -10.33 5.01
CA VAL A 49 1.98 -10.81 3.65
C VAL A 49 3.03 -10.27 2.71
N PRO A 50 3.89 -11.12 2.11
CA PRO A 50 4.97 -10.63 1.25
C PRO A 50 4.47 -10.34 -0.18
N TRP A 51 4.90 -9.21 -0.71
CA TRP A 51 4.68 -8.84 -2.12
C TRP A 51 6.04 -8.64 -2.78
N ILE A 52 6.28 -9.36 -3.88
CA ILE A 52 7.53 -9.26 -4.63
C ILE A 52 7.53 -8.01 -5.52
N ALA A 53 8.72 -7.60 -5.99
CA ALA A 53 8.83 -6.50 -6.94
C ALA A 53 8.00 -6.79 -8.19
N GLY A 54 7.21 -5.82 -8.62
CA GLY A 54 6.30 -5.95 -9.76
C GLY A 54 4.93 -6.51 -9.41
N GLU A 55 4.70 -6.97 -8.20
CA GLU A 55 3.38 -7.47 -7.76
C GLU A 55 2.41 -6.32 -7.52
N TRP A 56 1.13 -6.54 -7.87
CA TRP A 56 0.07 -5.55 -7.63
C TRP A 56 -1.25 -6.25 -7.37
N HIS A 57 -2.12 -5.60 -6.61
CA HIS A 57 -3.46 -6.09 -6.32
C HIS A 57 -4.44 -4.93 -6.26
N THR A 58 -5.66 -5.16 -6.71
CA THR A 58 -6.76 -4.18 -6.64
C THR A 58 -7.66 -4.52 -5.46
N LEU A 59 -7.92 -3.54 -4.61
CA LEU A 59 -8.77 -3.66 -3.43
C LEU A 59 -9.94 -2.70 -3.57
N VAL A 60 -11.15 -3.20 -3.34
CA VAL A 60 -12.40 -2.45 -3.54
C VAL A 60 -12.96 -2.03 -2.19
N GLY A 61 -13.21 -0.71 -2.03
CA GLY A 61 -13.90 -0.18 -0.85
C GLY A 61 -13.15 -0.43 0.45
N VAL A 62 -11.83 -0.24 0.46
CA VAL A 62 -11.00 -0.47 1.65
C VAL A 62 -10.58 0.85 2.29
N ASP A 63 -10.32 0.82 3.60
CA ASP A 63 -9.77 1.95 4.33
C ASP A 63 -8.25 1.81 4.37
N LEU A 64 -7.55 2.75 3.77
CA LEU A 64 -6.08 2.74 3.73
C LEU A 64 -5.45 2.87 5.12
N ALA A 65 -6.16 3.43 6.09
CA ALA A 65 -5.67 3.52 7.46
C ALA A 65 -5.57 2.16 8.14
N ASP A 66 -6.28 1.15 7.64
CA ASP A 66 -6.27 -0.22 8.19
C ASP A 66 -5.20 -1.10 7.55
N ILE A 67 -4.49 -0.61 6.55
CA ILE A 67 -3.45 -1.37 5.85
C ILE A 67 -2.10 -0.81 6.25
N GLN A 68 -1.20 -1.69 6.68
CA GLN A 68 0.15 -1.31 7.07
C GLN A 68 1.17 -1.94 6.13
N VAL A 69 2.31 -1.28 5.98
CA VAL A 69 3.36 -1.71 5.07
C VAL A 69 4.73 -1.47 5.70
N LYS A 70 5.65 -2.40 5.45
CA LYS A 70 7.08 -2.22 5.78
C LYS A 70 7.94 -2.87 4.70
N GLY A 71 9.19 -2.48 4.67
CA GLY A 71 10.14 -3.04 3.72
C GLY A 71 11.54 -2.50 3.95
N THR A 72 12.35 -2.51 2.90
CA THR A 72 13.71 -1.99 2.94
C THR A 72 13.70 -0.50 2.63
N VAL A 73 14.43 0.28 3.42
CA VAL A 73 14.58 1.72 3.16
C VAL A 73 15.12 1.94 1.75
N GLY A 74 14.48 2.83 1.00
CA GLY A 74 14.76 3.09 -0.41
C GLY A 74 13.74 2.45 -1.35
N ASP A 75 13.00 1.44 -0.91
CA ASP A 75 11.90 0.86 -1.67
C ASP A 75 10.61 1.65 -1.43
N SER A 76 9.61 1.43 -2.28
CA SER A 76 8.35 2.15 -2.19
C SER A 76 7.20 1.29 -2.70
N ILE A 77 5.98 1.78 -2.47
CA ILE A 77 4.79 1.27 -3.13
C ILE A 77 4.04 2.44 -3.75
N THR A 78 3.18 2.13 -4.71
CA THR A 78 2.32 3.14 -5.33
C THR A 78 0.86 2.76 -5.12
N LEU A 79 0.02 3.79 -4.95
CA LEU A 79 -1.41 3.67 -4.79
C LEU A 79 -2.08 4.44 -5.92
N VAL A 80 -2.92 3.77 -6.70
CA VAL A 80 -3.67 4.40 -7.79
C VAL A 80 -5.12 3.96 -7.69
N GLY A 81 -6.03 4.91 -7.57
CA GLY A 81 -7.45 4.60 -7.46
C GLY A 81 -8.30 5.83 -7.24
N GLY A 82 -9.37 5.68 -6.47
CA GLY A 82 -10.25 6.78 -6.21
C GLY A 82 -11.33 6.50 -5.18
N SER A 83 -12.03 7.57 -4.84
CA SER A 83 -13.18 7.54 -3.95
C SER A 83 -14.30 8.37 -4.52
N TRP A 84 -15.54 8.03 -4.15
CA TRP A 84 -16.74 8.77 -4.59
C TRP A 84 -17.94 8.60 -3.65
#